data_f9527a08b93be5030c15c4b2a8d5501a
#
_entry.id   f9527a08b93be5030c15c4b2a8d5501a
#
_cell.length_a   1.000
_cell.length_b   1.000
_cell.length_c   1.000
_cell.angle_alpha   90.00
_cell.angle_beta   90.00
_cell.angle_gamma   90.00
#
_symmetry.space_group_name_H-M   'P 1'
#
loop_
_entity.id
_entity.type
_entity.pdbx_description
1 polymer ?
#
loop_
_entity_poly.entity_id
_entity_poly.type
_entity_poly.pdbx_seq_one_letter_code
_entity_poly.pdbx_strand_id
1 'polypeptide(L)'
;YPMEIVYDIEEDNELNDMDKANYLGNLYFVKGYTEFNNIEIMNGFYRQALDYSYFPVNGVTSKIPFNFSCPSILHLYHTEEEKADEELTKLVECMPYYYELSGGHGKGADALMKAEILFNRGEFDAAAILCHKSLYMSDSREQYSISVGAKLLLTRICLNNGKYDDFKQNYDSLSVKNMDFNGLDHEYIVLSELAKGFVDITTDNAKSVSKWLTDWETVENNVNIMCMSYADIIYGKWLLLTEQYTRFLGISGELLGVASIFSNEMPKIYLYIYIAIANNMLGNKDKAVRILGTALDIALANSFVMPFVENYTHISEIVTSYGMDMKYRDFVKKIAGVAAKYGAGVRSILKNAKTKTISDLQQENLKWQS
;
A
#
# COMPACT_ATOMS: atom_id res chain seq x y z
N TYR A 1 28.10 -0.15 -19.58
CA TYR A 1 26.99 0.27 -20.44
C TYR A 1 26.48 1.69 -20.17
N PRO A 2 26.04 2.16 -18.98
CA PRO A 2 25.48 3.51 -18.81
C PRO A 2 26.50 4.64 -18.92
N MET A 3 27.74 4.43 -18.56
CA MET A 3 28.82 5.42 -18.67
C MET A 3 29.29 5.60 -20.12
N GLU A 4 29.23 4.57 -20.94
CA GLU A 4 29.51 4.63 -22.37
C GLU A 4 28.51 5.52 -23.09
N ILE A 5 27.21 5.39 -22.79
CA ILE A 5 26.15 6.23 -23.38
C ILE A 5 26.34 7.71 -23.01
N VAL A 6 26.72 8.01 -21.76
CA VAL A 6 27.02 9.41 -21.35
C VAL A 6 28.17 9.97 -22.19
N TYR A 7 29.27 9.22 -22.31
CA TYR A 7 30.42 9.59 -23.08
C TYR A 7 30.07 9.80 -24.56
N ASP A 8 29.29 8.86 -25.15
CA ASP A 8 28.86 8.96 -26.54
C ASP A 8 28.04 10.23 -26.81
N ILE A 9 27.15 10.63 -25.90
CA ILE A 9 26.35 11.86 -26.01
C ILE A 9 27.25 13.09 -25.89
N GLU A 10 28.20 13.12 -24.95
CA GLU A 10 29.08 14.26 -24.70
C GLU A 10 30.04 14.49 -25.85
N GLU A 11 30.57 13.44 -26.46
CA GLU A 11 31.54 13.50 -27.58
C GLU A 11 30.88 13.62 -28.98
N ASP A 12 29.54 13.50 -29.08
CA ASP A 12 28.86 13.64 -30.35
C ASP A 12 28.91 15.07 -30.88
N ASN A 13 29.66 15.27 -31.98
CA ASN A 13 29.82 16.57 -32.61
C ASN A 13 28.65 17.00 -33.52
N GLU A 14 27.68 16.08 -33.78
CA GLU A 14 26.49 16.42 -34.57
C GLU A 14 25.38 17.03 -33.68
N LEU A 15 25.45 16.83 -32.36
CA LEU A 15 24.53 17.39 -31.39
C LEU A 15 24.95 18.78 -30.93
N ASN A 16 24.00 19.70 -30.84
CA ASN A 16 24.23 20.96 -30.18
C ASN A 16 24.13 20.81 -28.64
N ASP A 17 24.63 21.80 -27.90
CA ASP A 17 24.68 21.74 -26.42
C ASP A 17 23.30 21.54 -25.76
N MET A 18 22.25 22.10 -26.36
CA MET A 18 20.89 21.96 -25.84
C MET A 18 20.35 20.53 -26.03
N ASP A 19 20.62 19.91 -27.18
CA ASP A 19 20.23 18.54 -27.44
C ASP A 19 21.00 17.56 -26.55
N LYS A 20 22.32 17.76 -26.40
CA LYS A 20 23.15 16.98 -25.47
C LYS A 20 22.59 17.07 -24.05
N ALA A 21 22.30 18.26 -23.56
CA ALA A 21 21.72 18.46 -22.23
C ALA A 21 20.37 17.72 -22.09
N ASN A 22 19.47 17.82 -23.07
CA ASN A 22 18.21 17.13 -23.05
C ASN A 22 18.36 15.60 -23.03
N TYR A 23 19.28 15.05 -23.82
CA TYR A 23 19.54 13.59 -23.80
C TYR A 23 20.12 13.13 -22.46
N LEU A 24 21.07 13.87 -21.89
CA LEU A 24 21.65 13.56 -20.59
C LEU A 24 20.62 13.67 -19.48
N GLY A 25 19.79 14.71 -19.46
CA GLY A 25 18.70 14.87 -18.50
C GLY A 25 17.71 13.70 -18.54
N ASN A 26 17.28 13.29 -19.75
CA ASN A 26 16.41 12.11 -19.93
C ASN A 26 17.10 10.82 -19.49
N LEU A 27 18.38 10.63 -19.81
CA LEU A 27 19.13 9.44 -19.43
C LEU A 27 19.24 9.30 -17.90
N TYR A 28 19.59 10.37 -17.20
CA TYR A 28 19.67 10.37 -15.73
C TYR A 28 18.30 10.18 -15.09
N PHE A 29 17.25 10.78 -15.66
CA PHE A 29 15.88 10.53 -15.20
C PHE A 29 15.50 9.06 -15.30
N VAL A 30 15.73 8.40 -16.45
CA VAL A 30 15.45 6.98 -16.67
C VAL A 30 16.29 6.12 -15.71
N LYS A 31 17.57 6.46 -15.48
CA LYS A 31 18.40 5.77 -14.48
C LYS A 31 17.77 5.84 -13.09
N GLY A 32 17.34 7.03 -12.64
CA GLY A 32 16.64 7.17 -11.36
C GLY A 32 15.37 6.35 -11.29
N TYR A 33 14.61 6.27 -12.37
CA TYR A 33 13.39 5.49 -12.46
C TYR A 33 13.64 3.96 -12.42
N THR A 34 14.76 3.50 -13.00
CA THR A 34 15.14 2.08 -13.00
C THR A 34 15.70 1.59 -11.66
N GLU A 35 16.14 2.49 -10.80
CA GLU A 35 16.59 2.20 -9.42
C GLU A 35 15.41 2.13 -8.43
N PHE A 36 14.26 1.67 -8.91
CA PHE A 36 13.02 1.58 -8.14
C PHE A 36 13.26 1.13 -6.69
N ASN A 37 12.65 1.86 -5.77
CA ASN A 37 12.68 1.78 -4.30
C ASN A 37 14.04 2.02 -3.60
N ASN A 38 15.12 2.19 -4.30
CA ASN A 38 16.37 2.71 -3.72
C ASN A 38 16.36 4.25 -3.77
N ILE A 39 15.67 4.88 -2.82
CA ILE A 39 15.39 6.32 -2.81
C ILE A 39 16.68 7.15 -2.83
N GLU A 40 17.77 6.68 -2.22
CA GLU A 40 19.04 7.39 -2.17
C GLU A 40 19.69 7.48 -3.55
N ILE A 41 19.73 6.37 -4.27
CA ILE A 41 20.26 6.33 -5.64
C ILE A 41 19.34 7.11 -6.60
N MET A 42 18.00 6.93 -6.47
CA MET A 42 17.02 7.72 -7.24
C MET A 42 17.25 9.22 -7.06
N ASN A 43 17.41 9.69 -5.83
CA ASN A 43 17.66 11.10 -5.52
C ASN A 43 18.94 11.64 -6.21
N GLY A 44 20.03 10.86 -6.18
CA GLY A 44 21.29 11.20 -6.86
C GLY A 44 21.09 11.41 -8.37
N PHE A 45 20.39 10.49 -9.02
CA PHE A 45 20.11 10.58 -10.46
C PHE A 45 19.13 11.70 -10.82
N TYR A 46 18.09 11.96 -10.01
CA TYR A 46 17.16 13.05 -10.30
C TYR A 46 17.81 14.43 -10.13
N ARG A 47 18.73 14.60 -9.18
CA ARG A 47 19.54 15.83 -9.08
C ARG A 47 20.40 16.03 -10.32
N GLN A 48 21.11 14.96 -10.77
CA GLN A 48 21.90 15.02 -12.01
C GLN A 48 21.03 15.32 -13.23
N ALA A 49 19.85 14.69 -13.33
CA ALA A 49 18.92 14.98 -14.42
C ALA A 49 18.51 16.45 -14.45
N LEU A 50 18.28 17.08 -13.28
CA LEU A 50 17.88 18.47 -13.18
C LEU A 50 18.99 19.45 -13.61
N ASP A 51 20.26 19.11 -13.35
CA ASP A 51 21.41 19.91 -13.78
C ASP A 51 21.48 20.05 -15.32
N TYR A 52 20.94 19.09 -16.07
CA TYR A 52 20.92 19.08 -17.53
C TYR A 52 19.56 19.48 -18.14
N SER A 53 18.45 19.34 -17.41
CA SER A 53 17.11 19.48 -17.98
C SER A 53 16.64 20.93 -18.04
N TYR A 54 16.30 21.40 -19.23
CA TYR A 54 15.62 22.69 -19.43
C TYR A 54 14.11 22.59 -19.46
N PHE A 55 13.53 21.36 -19.56
CA PHE A 55 12.10 21.09 -19.69
C PHE A 55 11.74 19.80 -18.94
N PRO A 56 10.44 19.59 -18.61
CA PRO A 56 9.98 18.31 -18.07
C PRO A 56 10.38 17.15 -19.00
N VAL A 57 10.82 16.06 -18.40
CA VAL A 57 11.32 14.89 -19.12
C VAL A 57 10.20 14.25 -19.94
N ASN A 58 10.50 13.90 -21.20
CA ASN A 58 9.54 13.23 -22.07
C ASN A 58 9.23 11.81 -21.60
N GLY A 59 7.96 11.40 -21.73
CA GLY A 59 7.53 10.02 -21.50
C GLY A 59 6.88 9.73 -20.13
N VAL A 60 6.97 10.63 -19.15
CA VAL A 60 6.19 10.53 -17.90
C VAL A 60 5.00 11.46 -18.00
N THR A 61 3.80 10.88 -17.99
CA THR A 61 2.55 11.63 -17.99
C THR A 61 1.88 11.55 -16.64
N SER A 62 1.12 12.57 -16.25
CA SER A 62 0.33 12.58 -15.02
C SER A 62 -0.71 11.44 -14.97
N LYS A 63 -0.96 10.78 -16.08
CA LYS A 63 -1.96 9.71 -16.22
C LYS A 63 -1.41 8.31 -15.90
N ILE A 64 -0.10 8.10 -15.97
CA ILE A 64 0.52 6.82 -15.58
C ILE A 64 0.42 6.69 -14.04
N PRO A 65 0.04 5.51 -13.50
CA PRO A 65 0.06 5.32 -12.05
C PRO A 65 1.48 5.43 -11.48
N PHE A 66 1.74 6.46 -10.66
CA PHE A 66 3.04 6.66 -10.00
C PHE A 66 3.45 5.44 -9.17
N ASN A 67 2.48 4.80 -8.56
CA ASN A 67 2.65 3.68 -7.64
C ASN A 67 2.50 2.30 -8.28
N PHE A 68 2.66 2.17 -9.60
CA PHE A 68 2.54 0.90 -10.33
C PHE A 68 1.24 0.13 -10.01
N SER A 69 0.15 0.85 -9.79
CA SER A 69 -1.15 0.33 -9.34
C SER A 69 -1.18 -0.23 -7.90
N CYS A 70 -0.15 -0.01 -7.10
CA CYS A 70 -0.15 -0.33 -5.67
C CYS A 70 -0.83 0.81 -4.88
N PRO A 71 -1.89 0.55 -4.11
CA PRO A 71 -2.60 1.61 -3.39
C PRO A 71 -1.89 2.07 -2.10
N SER A 72 -0.60 1.78 -1.94
CA SER A 72 0.20 2.18 -0.78
C SER A 72 1.62 2.54 -1.18
N ILE A 73 2.09 3.70 -0.75
CA ILE A 73 3.47 4.15 -0.96
C ILE A 73 4.41 3.45 0.02
N LEU A 74 3.98 3.28 1.27
CA LEU A 74 4.77 2.60 2.29
C LEU A 74 5.11 1.15 1.91
N HIS A 75 4.17 0.41 1.28
CA HIS A 75 4.43 -0.96 0.81
C HIS A 75 5.48 -1.03 -0.30
N LEU A 76 5.64 0.04 -1.07
CA LEU A 76 6.62 0.11 -2.16
C LEU A 76 8.01 0.54 -1.69
N TYR A 77 8.08 1.49 -0.76
CA TYR A 77 9.31 2.20 -0.44
C TYR A 77 9.86 1.93 0.96
N HIS A 78 9.18 1.13 1.80
CA HIS A 78 9.74 0.66 3.06
C HIS A 78 10.46 -0.68 2.85
N THR A 79 11.78 -0.61 2.76
CA THR A 79 12.65 -1.70 2.30
C THR A 79 13.70 -2.14 3.31
N GLU A 80 13.90 -1.36 4.36
CA GLU A 80 14.88 -1.63 5.39
C GLU A 80 14.21 -1.66 6.78
N GLU A 81 14.44 -2.73 7.53
CA GLU A 81 13.99 -2.82 8.92
C GLU A 81 14.48 -1.59 9.71
N GLU A 82 13.67 -1.12 10.66
CA GLU A 82 13.98 0.00 11.57
C GLU A 82 14.11 1.40 10.92
N LYS A 83 13.99 1.53 9.58
CA LYS A 83 14.34 2.77 8.87
C LYS A 83 13.16 3.54 8.25
N ALA A 84 11.92 3.26 8.61
CA ALA A 84 10.76 3.92 7.98
C ALA A 84 10.81 5.46 8.04
N ASP A 85 11.29 6.05 9.13
CA ASP A 85 11.43 7.52 9.25
C ASP A 85 12.61 8.06 8.44
N GLU A 86 13.70 7.29 8.32
CA GLU A 86 14.86 7.65 7.48
C GLU A 86 14.49 7.59 5.99
N GLU A 87 13.82 6.50 5.56
CA GLU A 87 13.31 6.34 4.20
C GLU A 87 12.29 7.43 3.84
N LEU A 88 11.39 7.79 4.77
CA LEU A 88 10.49 8.93 4.58
C LEU A 88 11.26 10.23 4.38
N THR A 89 12.31 10.48 5.19
CA THR A 89 13.13 11.67 5.05
C THR A 89 13.79 11.74 3.68
N LYS A 90 14.38 10.62 3.24
CA LYS A 90 14.96 10.50 1.89
C LYS A 90 13.94 10.73 0.78
N LEU A 91 12.71 10.19 0.94
CA LEU A 91 11.64 10.40 -0.02
C LEU A 91 11.20 11.86 -0.09
N VAL A 92 11.03 12.52 1.06
CA VAL A 92 10.68 13.95 1.13
C VAL A 92 11.75 14.82 0.46
N GLU A 93 13.03 14.46 0.55
CA GLU A 93 14.13 15.14 -0.12
C GLU A 93 14.17 14.86 -1.63
N CYS A 94 13.82 13.65 -2.05
CA CYS A 94 13.86 13.20 -3.44
C CYS A 94 12.70 13.76 -4.28
N MET A 95 11.48 13.74 -3.72
CA MET A 95 10.26 14.05 -4.48
C MET A 95 10.21 15.44 -5.11
N PRO A 96 10.75 16.54 -4.54
CA PRO A 96 10.79 17.83 -5.21
C PRO A 96 11.51 17.81 -6.56
N TYR A 97 12.64 17.12 -6.66
CA TYR A 97 13.40 16.96 -7.92
C TYR A 97 12.59 16.15 -8.93
N TYR A 98 12.01 15.05 -8.49
CA TYR A 98 11.16 14.23 -9.33
C TYR A 98 9.93 15.00 -9.84
N TYR A 99 9.25 15.77 -8.98
CA TYR A 99 8.09 16.58 -9.37
C TYR A 99 8.43 17.62 -10.42
N GLU A 100 9.57 18.26 -10.31
CA GLU A 100 10.05 19.26 -11.27
C GLU A 100 10.32 18.61 -12.63
N LEU A 101 11.09 17.52 -12.65
CA LEU A 101 11.42 16.77 -13.86
C LEU A 101 10.19 16.18 -14.56
N SER A 102 9.19 15.70 -13.81
CA SER A 102 8.04 14.98 -14.34
C SER A 102 6.78 15.82 -14.53
N GLY A 103 6.86 17.15 -14.33
CA GLY A 103 5.69 18.02 -14.40
C GLY A 103 4.65 17.77 -13.29
N GLY A 104 5.08 17.21 -12.16
CA GLY A 104 4.25 17.00 -10.98
C GLY A 104 3.66 15.59 -10.84
N HIS A 105 4.13 14.62 -11.64
CA HIS A 105 3.77 13.22 -11.50
C HIS A 105 4.06 12.71 -10.07
N GLY A 106 3.15 11.93 -9.48
CA GLY A 106 3.27 11.42 -8.11
C GLY A 106 3.08 12.47 -7.01
N LYS A 107 2.65 13.70 -7.32
CA LYS A 107 2.46 14.78 -6.35
C LYS A 107 1.58 14.35 -5.18
N GLY A 108 2.11 14.44 -3.95
CA GLY A 108 1.43 14.02 -2.73
C GLY A 108 1.86 12.65 -2.19
N ALA A 109 2.73 11.92 -2.90
CA ALA A 109 3.22 10.60 -2.46
C ALA A 109 3.99 10.66 -1.13
N ASP A 110 4.81 11.68 -0.94
CA ASP A 110 5.54 11.95 0.31
C ASP A 110 4.60 12.16 1.50
N ALA A 111 3.55 12.95 1.32
CA ALA A 111 2.53 13.17 2.34
C ALA A 111 1.74 11.89 2.65
N LEU A 112 1.45 11.07 1.62
CA LEU A 112 0.77 9.78 1.78
C LEU A 112 1.63 8.79 2.55
N MET A 113 2.92 8.62 2.20
CA MET A 113 3.82 7.72 2.94
C MET A 113 3.90 8.10 4.42
N LYS A 114 4.00 9.41 4.72
CA LYS A 114 3.99 9.89 6.11
C LYS A 114 2.67 9.56 6.82
N ALA A 115 1.54 9.71 6.14
CA ALA A 115 0.23 9.34 6.68
C ALA A 115 0.13 7.84 6.98
N GLU A 116 0.65 7.00 6.10
CA GLU A 116 0.67 5.53 6.26
C GLU A 116 1.55 5.09 7.44
N ILE A 117 2.71 5.72 7.64
CA ILE A 117 3.58 5.47 8.79
C ILE A 117 2.84 5.81 10.09
N LEU A 118 2.23 7.00 10.19
CA LEU A 118 1.48 7.41 11.37
C LEU A 118 0.27 6.51 11.64
N PHE A 119 -0.46 6.12 10.60
CA PHE A 119 -1.56 5.17 10.71
C PHE A 119 -1.08 3.82 11.26
N ASN A 120 0.01 3.29 10.74
CA ASN A 120 0.57 2.01 11.20
C ASN A 120 1.05 2.09 12.66
N ARG A 121 1.40 3.28 13.14
CA ARG A 121 1.69 3.57 14.56
C ARG A 121 0.44 3.76 15.41
N GLY A 122 -0.76 3.81 14.85
CA GLY A 122 -2.02 4.06 15.55
C GLY A 122 -2.30 5.55 15.79
N GLU A 123 -1.63 6.46 15.09
CA GLU A 123 -1.76 7.92 15.20
C GLU A 123 -2.79 8.44 14.17
N PHE A 124 -4.05 8.04 14.33
CA PHE A 124 -5.09 8.18 13.31
C PHE A 124 -5.45 9.63 12.95
N ASP A 125 -5.49 10.54 13.93
CA ASP A 125 -5.87 11.93 13.68
C ASP A 125 -4.79 12.65 12.85
N ALA A 126 -3.51 12.45 13.18
CA ALA A 126 -2.39 12.99 12.43
C ALA A 126 -2.31 12.37 11.02
N ALA A 127 -2.56 11.06 10.89
CA ALA A 127 -2.64 10.37 9.60
C ALA A 127 -3.76 10.95 8.72
N ALA A 128 -4.96 11.20 9.27
CA ALA A 128 -6.07 11.78 8.53
C ALA A 128 -5.75 13.18 7.97
N ILE A 129 -5.11 14.04 8.76
CA ILE A 129 -4.67 15.37 8.31
C ILE A 129 -3.75 15.27 7.10
N LEU A 130 -2.77 14.34 7.14
CA LEU A 130 -1.83 14.14 6.04
C LEU A 130 -2.49 13.49 4.82
N CYS A 131 -3.48 12.60 5.00
CA CYS A 131 -4.30 12.10 3.90
C CYS A 131 -5.00 13.22 3.16
N HIS A 132 -5.64 14.16 3.88
CA HIS A 132 -6.28 15.31 3.25
C HIS A 132 -5.28 16.23 2.56
N LYS A 133 -4.08 16.41 3.12
CA LYS A 133 -2.98 17.13 2.43
C LYS A 133 -2.57 16.41 1.14
N SER A 134 -2.39 15.10 1.19
CA SER A 134 -2.05 14.29 0.01
C SER A 134 -3.14 14.39 -1.06
N LEU A 135 -4.43 14.29 -0.70
CA LEU A 135 -5.57 14.47 -1.60
C LEU A 135 -5.54 15.84 -2.28
N TYR A 136 -5.38 16.91 -1.51
CA TYR A 136 -5.30 18.26 -2.07
C TYR A 136 -4.16 18.40 -3.08
N MET A 137 -2.99 17.83 -2.77
CA MET A 137 -1.81 17.89 -3.64
C MET A 137 -2.01 17.04 -4.90
N SER A 138 -2.54 15.83 -4.77
CA SER A 138 -2.76 14.90 -5.89
C SER A 138 -3.89 15.35 -6.81
N ASP A 139 -5.01 15.80 -6.27
CA ASP A 139 -6.15 16.26 -7.07
C ASP A 139 -5.81 17.52 -7.88
N SER A 140 -4.98 18.42 -7.34
CA SER A 140 -4.51 19.61 -8.06
C SER A 140 -3.66 19.31 -9.30
N ARG A 141 -3.21 18.06 -9.45
CA ARG A 141 -2.35 17.57 -10.54
C ARG A 141 -2.87 16.31 -11.19
N GLU A 142 -4.12 15.95 -10.97
CA GLU A 142 -4.78 14.75 -11.52
C GLU A 142 -4.02 13.45 -11.24
N GLN A 143 -3.37 13.35 -10.06
CA GLN A 143 -2.61 12.17 -9.64
C GLN A 143 -3.53 11.14 -8.99
N TYR A 144 -4.39 10.49 -9.78
CA TYR A 144 -5.44 9.59 -9.31
C TYR A 144 -4.89 8.41 -8.49
N SER A 145 -3.71 7.89 -8.82
CA SER A 145 -3.12 6.77 -8.08
C SER A 145 -2.79 7.13 -6.64
N ILE A 146 -2.33 8.36 -6.39
CA ILE A 146 -2.09 8.88 -5.04
C ILE A 146 -3.41 9.17 -4.33
N SER A 147 -4.40 9.76 -5.04
CA SER A 147 -5.74 10.01 -4.48
C SER A 147 -6.41 8.72 -4.01
N VAL A 148 -6.32 7.62 -4.77
CA VAL A 148 -6.86 6.31 -4.36
C VAL A 148 -6.17 5.79 -3.09
N GLY A 149 -4.84 5.88 -3.00
CA GLY A 149 -4.10 5.50 -1.80
C GLY A 149 -4.52 6.29 -0.56
N ALA A 150 -4.66 7.61 -0.68
CA ALA A 150 -5.11 8.46 0.42
C ALA A 150 -6.56 8.17 0.84
N LYS A 151 -7.47 7.90 -0.11
CA LYS A 151 -8.85 7.47 0.15
C LYS A 151 -8.92 6.10 0.82
N LEU A 152 -8.08 5.16 0.40
CA LEU A 152 -7.93 3.86 1.07
C LEU A 152 -7.56 4.05 2.54
N LEU A 153 -6.56 4.88 2.81
CA LEU A 153 -6.12 5.11 4.18
C LEU A 153 -7.21 5.79 5.02
N LEU A 154 -7.93 6.78 4.47
CA LEU A 154 -9.09 7.37 5.14
C LEU A 154 -10.20 6.34 5.41
N THR A 155 -10.46 5.42 4.47
CA THR A 155 -11.40 4.32 4.67
C THR A 155 -10.99 3.44 5.87
N ARG A 156 -9.71 3.09 5.98
CA ARG A 156 -9.15 2.32 7.11
C ARG A 156 -9.24 3.11 8.43
N ILE A 157 -9.01 4.42 8.42
CA ILE A 157 -9.19 5.29 9.60
C ILE A 157 -10.66 5.31 10.04
N CYS A 158 -11.62 5.33 9.10
CA CYS A 158 -13.05 5.27 9.43
C CYS A 158 -13.44 3.95 10.13
N LEU A 159 -12.77 2.83 9.82
CA LEU A 159 -12.97 1.57 10.56
C LEU A 159 -12.65 1.72 12.06
N ASN A 160 -11.57 2.44 12.40
CA ASN A 160 -11.25 2.72 13.82
C ASN A 160 -12.29 3.63 14.49
N ASN A 161 -12.87 4.57 13.75
CA ASN A 161 -13.80 5.55 14.29
C ASN A 161 -15.25 5.04 14.37
N GLY A 162 -15.58 3.95 13.67
CA GLY A 162 -16.92 3.35 13.63
C GLY A 162 -17.99 4.20 12.94
N LYS A 163 -17.60 5.18 12.13
CA LYS A 163 -18.47 6.10 11.40
C LYS A 163 -18.86 5.51 10.04
N TYR A 164 -20.04 4.91 9.97
CA TYR A 164 -20.49 4.17 8.77
C TYR A 164 -20.60 5.07 7.52
N ASP A 165 -21.19 6.26 7.63
CA ASP A 165 -21.43 7.10 6.47
C ASP A 165 -20.12 7.61 5.87
N ASP A 166 -19.16 8.03 6.71
CA ASP A 166 -17.82 8.42 6.28
C ASP A 166 -17.08 7.23 5.66
N PHE A 167 -17.17 6.04 6.28
CA PHE A 167 -16.60 4.80 5.73
C PHE A 167 -17.16 4.50 4.34
N LYS A 168 -18.49 4.49 4.20
CA LYS A 168 -19.14 4.17 2.92
C LYS A 168 -18.78 5.16 1.84
N GLN A 169 -18.77 6.44 2.14
CA GLN A 169 -18.38 7.49 1.18
C GLN A 169 -16.94 7.29 0.69
N ASN A 170 -15.99 7.06 1.60
CA ASN A 170 -14.59 6.83 1.23
C ASN A 170 -14.43 5.52 0.45
N TYR A 171 -15.06 4.43 0.89
CA TYR A 171 -15.01 3.14 0.21
C TYR A 171 -15.59 3.21 -1.21
N ASP A 172 -16.74 3.84 -1.40
CA ASP A 172 -17.36 4.01 -2.72
C ASP A 172 -16.47 4.85 -3.64
N SER A 173 -15.77 5.85 -3.08
CA SER A 173 -14.86 6.72 -3.82
C SER A 173 -13.54 6.05 -4.28
N LEU A 174 -13.27 4.82 -3.82
CA LEU A 174 -12.16 4.01 -4.36
C LEU A 174 -12.43 3.53 -5.79
N SER A 175 -13.69 3.55 -6.24
CA SER A 175 -14.04 3.15 -7.61
C SER A 175 -13.65 4.21 -8.61
N VAL A 176 -12.98 3.78 -9.66
CA VAL A 176 -12.61 4.61 -10.83
C VAL A 176 -13.56 4.41 -12.02
N LYS A 177 -14.75 3.87 -11.78
CA LYS A 177 -15.75 3.61 -12.82
C LYS A 177 -16.15 4.92 -13.52
N ASN A 178 -16.28 4.86 -14.85
CA ASN A 178 -16.64 5.98 -15.72
C ASN A 178 -15.58 7.09 -15.86
N MET A 179 -14.36 6.86 -15.47
CA MET A 179 -13.22 7.73 -15.79
C MET A 179 -12.55 7.24 -17.07
N ASP A 180 -12.10 8.16 -17.92
CA ASP A 180 -11.28 7.87 -19.09
C ASP A 180 -9.81 8.13 -18.74
N PHE A 181 -9.00 7.09 -18.74
CA PHE A 181 -7.58 7.15 -18.46
C PHE A 181 -6.71 7.06 -19.73
N ASN A 182 -7.30 7.30 -20.91
CA ASN A 182 -6.60 7.29 -22.20
C ASN A 182 -5.82 5.99 -22.48
N GLY A 183 -6.47 4.85 -22.28
CA GLY A 183 -5.91 3.53 -22.52
C GLY A 183 -5.16 2.90 -21.35
N LEU A 184 -5.11 3.57 -20.19
CA LEU A 184 -4.57 3.04 -18.93
C LEU A 184 -5.68 2.57 -17.97
N ASP A 185 -6.85 2.27 -18.49
CA ASP A 185 -8.03 1.87 -17.71
C ASP A 185 -7.77 0.62 -16.88
N HIS A 186 -6.98 -0.32 -17.42
CA HIS A 186 -6.64 -1.58 -16.76
C HIS A 186 -5.86 -1.32 -15.46
N GLU A 187 -4.82 -0.50 -15.50
CA GLU A 187 -3.96 -0.17 -14.36
C GLU A 187 -4.75 0.50 -13.23
N TYR A 188 -5.70 1.37 -13.57
CA TYR A 188 -6.54 2.04 -12.58
C TYR A 188 -7.68 1.15 -12.05
N ILE A 189 -8.19 0.22 -12.85
CA ILE A 189 -9.12 -0.82 -12.38
C ILE A 189 -8.41 -1.72 -11.38
N VAL A 190 -7.21 -2.21 -11.70
CA VAL A 190 -6.38 -3.02 -10.78
C VAL A 190 -6.15 -2.28 -9.48
N LEU A 191 -5.69 -1.02 -9.53
CA LEU A 191 -5.48 -0.16 -8.36
C LEU A 191 -6.73 -0.06 -7.48
N SER A 192 -7.88 0.24 -8.09
CA SER A 192 -9.17 0.37 -7.41
C SER A 192 -9.59 -0.93 -6.73
N GLU A 193 -9.44 -2.05 -7.42
CA GLU A 193 -9.86 -3.35 -6.90
C GLU A 193 -8.90 -3.90 -5.84
N LEU A 194 -7.60 -3.62 -5.94
CA LEU A 194 -6.64 -3.89 -4.87
C LEU A 194 -6.97 -3.07 -3.61
N ALA A 195 -7.28 -1.78 -3.76
CA ALA A 195 -7.68 -0.94 -2.65
C ALA A 195 -8.95 -1.46 -1.95
N LYS A 196 -9.97 -1.82 -2.70
CA LYS A 196 -11.22 -2.41 -2.17
C LYS A 196 -11.00 -3.77 -1.55
N GLY A 197 -10.28 -4.64 -2.26
CA GLY A 197 -9.97 -5.99 -1.79
C GLY A 197 -9.24 -5.96 -0.44
N PHE A 198 -8.34 -4.99 -0.23
CA PHE A 198 -7.67 -4.82 1.05
C PHE A 198 -8.66 -4.45 2.18
N VAL A 199 -9.60 -3.55 1.93
CA VAL A 199 -10.66 -3.21 2.91
C VAL A 199 -11.54 -4.41 3.19
N ASP A 200 -11.91 -5.17 2.17
CA ASP A 200 -12.78 -6.34 2.30
C ASP A 200 -12.14 -7.43 3.16
N ILE A 201 -10.85 -7.74 2.93
CA ILE A 201 -10.13 -8.72 3.77
C ILE A 201 -9.91 -8.23 5.20
N THR A 202 -9.76 -6.91 5.39
CA THR A 202 -9.57 -6.29 6.71
C THR A 202 -10.84 -6.32 7.55
N THR A 203 -12.01 -6.34 6.89
CA THR A 203 -13.32 -6.50 7.52
C THR A 203 -13.83 -7.95 7.54
N ASP A 204 -12.95 -8.92 7.27
CA ASP A 204 -13.24 -10.37 7.19
C ASP A 204 -14.37 -10.70 6.18
N ASN A 205 -14.53 -9.87 5.14
CA ASN A 205 -15.57 -10.02 4.12
C ASN A 205 -15.04 -10.69 2.84
N ALA A 206 -14.65 -11.97 2.93
CA ALA A 206 -14.11 -12.75 1.82
C ALA A 206 -15.01 -12.78 0.56
N LYS A 207 -16.34 -12.62 0.75
CA LYS A 207 -17.32 -12.70 -0.35
C LYS A 207 -17.31 -11.45 -1.26
N SER A 208 -16.85 -10.31 -0.77
CA SER A 208 -16.79 -9.05 -1.53
C SER A 208 -15.50 -8.92 -2.32
N VAL A 209 -14.49 -9.72 -2.02
CA VAL A 209 -13.22 -9.72 -2.77
C VAL A 209 -13.49 -10.07 -4.23
N SER A 210 -12.99 -9.27 -5.15
CA SER A 210 -13.14 -9.47 -6.59
C SER A 210 -12.67 -10.87 -7.00
N LYS A 211 -13.46 -11.52 -7.85
CA LYS A 211 -13.21 -12.93 -8.22
C LYS A 211 -11.81 -13.18 -8.78
N TRP A 212 -11.27 -12.27 -9.57
CA TRP A 212 -9.93 -12.40 -10.14
C TRP A 212 -8.81 -12.33 -9.07
N LEU A 213 -9.03 -11.59 -7.96
CA LEU A 213 -8.11 -11.56 -6.80
C LEU A 213 -8.12 -12.85 -5.98
N THR A 214 -9.05 -13.76 -6.25
CA THR A 214 -9.15 -15.07 -5.59
C THR A 214 -8.59 -16.22 -6.45
N ASP A 215 -8.06 -15.89 -7.63
CA ASP A 215 -7.41 -16.81 -8.55
C ASP A 215 -5.98 -16.38 -8.84
N TRP A 216 -5.01 -17.14 -8.34
CA TRP A 216 -3.60 -16.76 -8.36
C TRP A 216 -3.05 -16.54 -9.77
N GLU A 217 -3.37 -17.43 -10.72
CA GLU A 217 -2.92 -17.30 -12.11
C GLU A 217 -3.43 -15.99 -12.73
N THR A 218 -4.66 -15.61 -12.42
CA THR A 218 -5.23 -14.34 -12.88
C THR A 218 -4.52 -13.15 -12.19
N VAL A 219 -4.16 -13.24 -10.91
CA VAL A 219 -3.42 -12.18 -10.20
C VAL A 219 -2.06 -11.97 -10.86
N GLU A 220 -1.27 -13.03 -11.08
CA GLU A 220 0.06 -12.95 -11.71
C GLU A 220 0.02 -12.31 -13.10
N ASN A 221 -1.04 -12.54 -13.87
CA ASN A 221 -1.17 -11.99 -15.23
C ASN A 221 -1.68 -10.55 -15.27
N ASN A 222 -2.27 -10.03 -14.21
CA ASN A 222 -2.90 -8.70 -14.19
C ASN A 222 -2.18 -7.67 -13.31
N VAL A 223 -1.40 -8.11 -12.34
CA VAL A 223 -0.75 -7.21 -11.37
C VAL A 223 0.70 -6.95 -11.79
N ASN A 224 1.11 -5.69 -11.76
CA ASN A 224 2.51 -5.33 -11.97
C ASN A 224 3.39 -5.99 -10.89
N ILE A 225 4.53 -6.53 -11.29
CA ILE A 225 5.46 -7.22 -10.37
C ILE A 225 5.84 -6.37 -9.15
N MET A 226 5.93 -5.05 -9.30
CA MET A 226 6.24 -4.11 -8.22
C MET A 226 5.13 -4.04 -7.16
N CYS A 227 3.89 -4.34 -7.55
CA CYS A 227 2.71 -4.35 -6.67
C CYS A 227 2.32 -5.76 -6.22
N MET A 228 2.98 -6.81 -6.74
CA MET A 228 2.59 -8.21 -6.51
C MET A 228 2.52 -8.54 -5.02
N SER A 229 3.54 -8.15 -4.23
CA SER A 229 3.57 -8.41 -2.79
C SER A 229 2.38 -7.78 -2.01
N TYR A 230 1.77 -6.72 -2.55
CA TYR A 230 0.54 -6.14 -2.00
C TYR A 230 -0.69 -7.03 -2.33
N ALA A 231 -0.79 -7.53 -3.56
CA ALA A 231 -1.83 -8.48 -3.95
C ALA A 231 -1.74 -9.79 -3.15
N ASP A 232 -0.51 -10.24 -2.82
CA ASP A 232 -0.23 -11.41 -1.98
C ASP A 232 -0.88 -11.31 -0.59
N ILE A 233 -0.92 -10.12 -0.01
CA ILE A 233 -1.61 -9.89 1.28
C ILE A 233 -3.11 -10.17 1.11
N ILE A 234 -3.73 -9.69 0.03
CA ILE A 234 -5.16 -9.86 -0.21
C ILE A 234 -5.47 -11.34 -0.44
N TYR A 235 -4.74 -11.98 -1.34
CA TYR A 235 -4.93 -13.38 -1.67
C TYR A 235 -4.66 -14.31 -0.47
N GLY A 236 -3.56 -14.07 0.26
CA GLY A 236 -3.22 -14.83 1.46
C GLY A 236 -4.30 -14.75 2.54
N LYS A 237 -4.80 -13.54 2.84
CA LYS A 237 -5.89 -13.38 3.82
C LYS A 237 -7.19 -14.01 3.33
N TRP A 238 -7.52 -13.91 2.04
CA TRP A 238 -8.69 -14.56 1.46
C TRP A 238 -8.63 -16.09 1.65
N LEU A 239 -7.47 -16.72 1.44
CA LEU A 239 -7.29 -18.15 1.72
C LEU A 239 -7.53 -18.50 3.19
N LEU A 240 -7.09 -17.65 4.13
CA LEU A 240 -7.35 -17.84 5.56
C LEU A 240 -8.85 -17.72 5.88
N LEU A 241 -9.53 -16.69 5.35
CA LEU A 241 -10.94 -16.43 5.57
C LEU A 241 -11.85 -17.52 4.96
N THR A 242 -11.33 -18.24 3.97
CA THR A 242 -12.01 -19.40 3.35
C THR A 242 -11.51 -20.74 3.88
N GLU A 243 -10.77 -20.73 5.01
CA GLU A 243 -10.26 -21.90 5.74
C GLU A 243 -9.30 -22.79 4.92
N GLN A 244 -8.69 -22.25 3.87
CA GLN A 244 -7.74 -22.97 3.03
C GLN A 244 -6.30 -22.92 3.61
N TYR A 245 -6.15 -23.18 4.90
CA TYR A 245 -4.89 -23.02 5.64
C TYR A 245 -3.71 -23.82 5.06
N THR A 246 -3.97 -25.08 4.68
CA THR A 246 -2.92 -25.96 4.10
C THR A 246 -2.46 -25.43 2.75
N ARG A 247 -3.38 -24.96 1.91
CA ARG A 247 -3.06 -24.36 0.61
C ARG A 247 -2.22 -23.10 0.81
N PHE A 248 -2.63 -22.22 1.71
CA PHE A 248 -1.87 -21.00 2.04
C PHE A 248 -0.45 -21.33 2.52
N LEU A 249 -0.27 -22.30 3.43
CA LEU A 249 1.07 -22.68 3.90
C LEU A 249 1.92 -23.29 2.78
N GLY A 250 1.30 -23.96 1.82
CA GLY A 250 2.01 -24.53 0.66
C GLY A 250 2.66 -23.47 -0.23
N ILE A 251 2.05 -22.30 -0.37
CA ILE A 251 2.54 -21.19 -1.22
C ILE A 251 3.24 -20.08 -0.43
N SER A 252 3.14 -20.07 0.91
CA SER A 252 3.59 -18.95 1.75
C SER A 252 5.08 -18.61 1.58
N GLY A 253 5.93 -19.61 1.26
CA GLY A 253 7.33 -19.41 0.96
C GLY A 253 7.55 -18.62 -0.35
N GLU A 254 6.73 -18.87 -1.35
CA GLU A 254 6.73 -18.16 -2.62
C GLU A 254 6.30 -16.70 -2.44
N LEU A 255 5.18 -16.46 -1.71
CA LEU A 255 4.71 -15.11 -1.41
C LEU A 255 5.75 -14.28 -0.63
N LEU A 256 6.44 -14.89 0.35
CA LEU A 256 7.57 -14.25 1.05
C LEU A 256 8.75 -13.99 0.10
N GLY A 257 8.99 -14.89 -0.86
CA GLY A 257 10.00 -14.72 -1.91
C GLY A 257 9.73 -13.48 -2.75
N VAL A 258 8.48 -13.29 -3.20
CA VAL A 258 8.06 -12.10 -3.96
C VAL A 258 8.30 -10.81 -3.14
N ALA A 259 7.90 -10.77 -1.87
CA ALA A 259 8.17 -9.63 -1.00
C ALA A 259 9.67 -9.34 -0.82
N SER A 260 10.51 -10.36 -0.95
CA SER A 260 11.97 -10.25 -0.79
C SER A 260 12.66 -9.74 -2.06
N ILE A 261 12.06 -9.86 -3.25
CA ILE A 261 12.63 -9.36 -4.51
C ILE A 261 12.91 -7.85 -4.42
N PHE A 262 11.98 -7.10 -3.85
CA PHE A 262 12.07 -5.64 -3.66
C PHE A 262 12.31 -5.25 -2.19
N SER A 263 12.67 -6.21 -1.33
CA SER A 263 12.89 -5.99 0.10
C SER A 263 11.71 -5.35 0.84
N ASN A 264 10.47 -5.55 0.38
CA ASN A 264 9.29 -4.90 0.97
C ASN A 264 8.98 -5.44 2.38
N GLU A 265 9.14 -4.61 3.40
CA GLU A 265 8.97 -5.01 4.81
C GLU A 265 7.50 -5.13 5.23
N MET A 266 6.62 -4.24 4.75
CA MET A 266 5.21 -4.29 5.11
C MET A 266 4.50 -5.60 4.72
N PRO A 267 4.64 -6.11 3.49
CA PRO A 267 4.08 -7.42 3.13
C PRO A 267 4.62 -8.57 3.97
N LYS A 268 5.91 -8.56 4.34
CA LYS A 268 6.49 -9.59 5.20
C LYS A 268 5.80 -9.67 6.55
N ILE A 269 5.50 -8.51 7.18
CA ILE A 269 4.78 -8.47 8.47
C ILE A 269 3.42 -9.16 8.33
N TYR A 270 2.61 -8.80 7.32
CA TYR A 270 1.30 -9.42 7.10
C TYR A 270 1.41 -10.93 6.82
N LEU A 271 2.34 -11.34 5.95
CA LEU A 271 2.51 -12.75 5.59
C LEU A 271 2.95 -13.60 6.78
N TYR A 272 3.86 -13.12 7.64
CA TYR A 272 4.23 -13.84 8.87
C TYR A 272 3.05 -13.94 9.84
N ILE A 273 2.22 -12.90 9.99
CA ILE A 273 0.98 -12.97 10.76
C ILE A 273 0.05 -14.06 10.19
N TYR A 274 -0.13 -14.12 8.88
CA TYR A 274 -0.99 -15.11 8.21
C TYR A 274 -0.44 -16.53 8.35
N ILE A 275 0.87 -16.73 8.25
CA ILE A 275 1.52 -18.02 8.48
C ILE A 275 1.30 -18.46 9.94
N ALA A 276 1.38 -17.54 10.89
CA ALA A 276 1.09 -17.83 12.29
C ALA A 276 -0.39 -18.23 12.50
N ILE A 277 -1.33 -17.50 11.91
CA ILE A 277 -2.78 -17.85 11.94
C ILE A 277 -3.00 -19.24 11.38
N ALA A 278 -2.49 -19.55 10.18
CA ALA A 278 -2.70 -20.85 9.55
C ALA A 278 -2.13 -22.00 10.38
N ASN A 279 -0.92 -21.84 10.96
CA ASN A 279 -0.33 -22.85 11.84
C ASN A 279 -1.15 -23.04 13.12
N ASN A 280 -1.64 -21.95 13.72
CA ASN A 280 -2.49 -22.02 14.92
C ASN A 280 -3.79 -22.79 14.65
N MET A 281 -4.45 -22.50 13.53
CA MET A 281 -5.69 -23.16 13.11
C MET A 281 -5.50 -24.66 12.82
N LEU A 282 -4.30 -25.05 12.37
CA LEU A 282 -3.92 -26.45 12.15
C LEU A 282 -3.35 -27.15 13.41
N GLY A 283 -3.37 -26.47 14.57
CA GLY A 283 -2.91 -27.04 15.84
C GLY A 283 -1.41 -26.96 16.08
N ASN A 284 -0.63 -26.36 15.19
CA ASN A 284 0.84 -26.20 15.29
C ASN A 284 1.20 -24.97 16.16
N LYS A 285 0.74 -24.93 17.41
CA LYS A 285 0.80 -23.74 18.30
C LYS A 285 2.23 -23.21 18.50
N ASP A 286 3.21 -24.06 18.78
CA ASP A 286 4.61 -23.64 19.01
C ASP A 286 5.20 -22.99 17.75
N LYS A 287 4.86 -23.51 16.58
CA LYS A 287 5.29 -22.93 15.31
C LYS A 287 4.61 -21.58 15.07
N ALA A 288 3.31 -21.47 15.36
CA ALA A 288 2.56 -20.23 15.26
C ALA A 288 3.17 -19.13 16.14
N VAL A 289 3.49 -19.45 17.40
CA VAL A 289 4.16 -18.52 18.33
C VAL A 289 5.48 -18.05 17.72
N ARG A 290 6.39 -18.94 17.35
CA ARG A 290 7.71 -18.54 16.79
C ARG A 290 7.59 -17.63 15.57
N ILE A 291 6.68 -17.95 14.66
CA ILE A 291 6.49 -17.16 13.42
C ILE A 291 5.89 -15.79 13.71
N LEU A 292 4.94 -15.70 14.65
CA LEU A 292 4.42 -14.40 15.07
C LEU A 292 5.50 -13.53 15.71
N GLY A 293 6.46 -14.16 16.43
CA GLY A 293 7.64 -13.47 16.95
C GLY A 293 8.45 -12.76 15.87
N THR A 294 8.64 -13.39 14.71
CA THR A 294 9.32 -12.76 13.56
C THR A 294 8.55 -11.50 13.07
N ALA A 295 7.22 -11.59 12.96
CA ALA A 295 6.42 -10.42 12.60
C ALA A 295 6.52 -9.30 13.65
N LEU A 296 6.54 -9.66 14.95
CA LEU A 296 6.70 -8.71 16.04
C LEU A 296 8.07 -8.02 15.99
N ASP A 297 9.15 -8.75 15.70
CA ASP A 297 10.51 -8.19 15.59
C ASP A 297 10.57 -7.11 14.50
N ILE A 298 10.12 -7.42 13.29
CA ILE A 298 10.12 -6.48 12.16
C ILE A 298 9.27 -5.23 12.48
N ALA A 299 8.09 -5.42 13.06
CA ALA A 299 7.15 -4.33 13.30
C ALA A 299 7.52 -3.46 14.50
N LEU A 300 8.15 -4.02 15.55
CA LEU A 300 8.52 -3.34 16.78
C LEU A 300 9.45 -2.16 16.51
N ALA A 301 10.42 -2.34 15.65
CA ALA A 301 11.43 -1.36 15.30
C ALA A 301 10.82 -0.02 14.81
N ASN A 302 9.77 -0.09 13.99
CA ASN A 302 9.03 1.07 13.49
C ASN A 302 7.76 1.38 14.29
N SER A 303 7.45 0.62 15.34
CA SER A 303 6.21 0.70 16.13
C SER A 303 4.93 0.49 15.30
N PHE A 304 4.96 -0.37 14.29
CA PHE A 304 3.84 -0.66 13.39
C PHE A 304 2.85 -1.65 14.01
N VAL A 305 1.84 -1.13 14.70
CA VAL A 305 0.82 -1.93 15.40
C VAL A 305 -0.32 -2.40 14.49
N MET A 306 -0.62 -1.66 13.39
CA MET A 306 -1.84 -1.89 12.62
C MET A 306 -1.94 -3.27 11.95
N PRO A 307 -0.89 -3.89 11.40
CA PRO A 307 -0.98 -5.25 10.88
C PRO A 307 -1.48 -6.27 11.91
N PHE A 308 -1.11 -6.11 13.18
CA PHE A 308 -1.60 -6.95 14.29
C PHE A 308 -3.03 -6.58 14.71
N VAL A 309 -3.34 -5.29 14.72
CA VAL A 309 -4.67 -4.78 15.08
C VAL A 309 -5.74 -5.29 14.10
N GLU A 310 -5.46 -5.21 12.82
CA GLU A 310 -6.35 -5.67 11.74
C GLU A 310 -6.55 -7.21 11.71
N ASN A 311 -5.65 -7.95 12.35
CA ASN A 311 -5.71 -9.40 12.48
C ASN A 311 -5.96 -9.88 13.92
N TYR A 312 -6.24 -8.96 14.85
CA TYR A 312 -6.23 -9.24 16.29
C TYR A 312 -7.21 -10.35 16.70
N THR A 313 -8.36 -10.44 16.05
CA THR A 313 -9.37 -11.50 16.31
C THR A 313 -8.82 -12.90 16.11
N HIS A 314 -7.82 -13.07 15.25
CA HIS A 314 -7.23 -14.37 14.89
C HIS A 314 -5.93 -14.68 15.65
N ILE A 315 -5.29 -13.67 16.27
CA ILE A 315 -3.95 -13.81 16.89
C ILE A 315 -3.90 -13.37 18.35
N SER A 316 -5.02 -12.92 18.94
CA SER A 316 -5.06 -12.30 20.28
C SER A 316 -4.39 -13.14 21.37
N GLU A 317 -4.64 -14.46 21.40
CA GLU A 317 -4.02 -15.35 22.39
C GLU A 317 -2.51 -15.43 22.23
N ILE A 318 -2.02 -15.53 20.97
CA ILE A 318 -0.58 -15.64 20.68
C ILE A 318 0.11 -14.30 20.98
N VAL A 319 -0.45 -13.16 20.54
CA VAL A 319 0.10 -11.82 20.83
C VAL A 319 0.18 -11.58 22.34
N THR A 320 -0.87 -11.94 23.07
CA THR A 320 -0.92 -11.74 24.53
C THR A 320 0.17 -12.53 25.26
N SER A 321 0.54 -13.72 24.77
CA SER A 321 1.59 -14.53 25.35
C SER A 321 2.96 -13.83 25.36
N TYR A 322 3.24 -12.97 24.37
CA TYR A 322 4.45 -12.15 24.28
C TYR A 322 4.48 -10.99 25.29
N GLY A 323 3.35 -10.63 25.88
CA GLY A 323 3.28 -9.56 26.88
C GLY A 323 4.06 -9.84 28.18
N MET A 324 4.46 -11.09 28.41
CA MET A 324 5.34 -11.48 29.54
C MET A 324 6.81 -11.18 29.25
N ASP A 325 7.21 -11.09 28.00
CA ASP A 325 8.58 -10.73 27.59
C ASP A 325 8.75 -9.20 27.68
N MET A 326 9.80 -8.77 28.38
CA MET A 326 10.11 -7.34 28.55
C MET A 326 10.32 -6.62 27.20
N LYS A 327 10.86 -7.32 26.20
CA LYS A 327 11.10 -6.79 24.83
C LYS A 327 9.80 -6.33 24.17
N TYR A 328 8.72 -7.08 24.33
CA TYR A 328 7.47 -6.84 23.60
C TYR A 328 6.36 -6.22 24.45
N ARG A 329 6.54 -6.15 25.77
CA ARG A 329 5.48 -5.78 26.74
C ARG A 329 4.69 -4.53 26.35
N ASP A 330 5.38 -3.43 26.12
CA ASP A 330 4.73 -2.15 25.82
C ASP A 330 4.11 -2.15 24.42
N PHE A 331 4.77 -2.81 23.47
CA PHE A 331 4.27 -2.96 22.12
C PHE A 331 2.98 -3.80 22.07
N VAL A 332 2.96 -4.96 22.74
CA VAL A 332 1.76 -5.81 22.88
C VAL A 332 0.63 -5.07 23.60
N LYS A 333 0.94 -4.30 24.64
CA LYS A 333 -0.06 -3.47 25.34
C LYS A 333 -0.65 -2.41 24.38
N LYS A 334 0.19 -1.78 23.56
CA LYS A 334 -0.26 -0.81 22.52
C LYS A 334 -1.15 -1.49 21.49
N ILE A 335 -0.73 -2.65 20.95
CA ILE A 335 -1.55 -3.45 20.01
C ILE A 335 -2.92 -3.74 20.62
N ALA A 336 -2.99 -4.28 21.82
CA ALA A 336 -4.25 -4.64 22.48
C ALA A 336 -5.17 -3.42 22.70
N GLY A 337 -4.60 -2.29 23.12
CA GLY A 337 -5.32 -1.04 23.33
C GLY A 337 -5.94 -0.48 22.05
N VAL A 338 -5.17 -0.46 20.96
CA VAL A 338 -5.67 -0.02 19.64
C VAL A 338 -6.68 -1.01 19.09
N ALA A 339 -6.44 -2.33 19.21
CA ALA A 339 -7.33 -3.37 18.71
C ALA A 339 -8.72 -3.34 19.36
N ALA A 340 -8.79 -3.02 20.66
CA ALA A 340 -10.07 -2.90 21.37
C ALA A 340 -10.98 -1.81 20.73
N LYS A 341 -10.42 -0.63 20.46
CA LYS A 341 -11.14 0.48 19.82
C LYS A 341 -11.46 0.18 18.36
N TYR A 342 -10.48 -0.30 17.61
CA TYR A 342 -10.63 -0.65 16.19
C TYR A 342 -11.70 -1.72 15.98
N GLY A 343 -11.65 -2.82 16.74
CA GLY A 343 -12.65 -3.88 16.66
C GLY A 343 -14.07 -3.42 17.03
N ALA A 344 -14.21 -2.47 17.95
CA ALA A 344 -15.51 -1.84 18.26
C ALA A 344 -16.02 -1.02 17.06
N GLY A 345 -15.14 -0.25 16.42
CA GLY A 345 -15.46 0.53 15.21
C GLY A 345 -15.88 -0.35 14.04
N VAL A 346 -15.13 -1.41 13.74
CA VAL A 346 -15.47 -2.38 12.68
C VAL A 346 -16.85 -3.00 12.94
N ARG A 347 -17.11 -3.48 14.16
CA ARG A 347 -18.44 -4.02 14.51
C ARG A 347 -19.57 -3.02 14.32
N SER A 348 -19.35 -1.76 14.69
CA SER A 348 -20.32 -0.68 14.46
C SER A 348 -20.65 -0.51 12.99
N ILE A 349 -19.63 -0.45 12.13
CA ILE A 349 -19.77 -0.30 10.68
C ILE A 349 -20.53 -1.49 10.09
N LEU A 350 -20.14 -2.71 10.39
CA LEU A 350 -20.78 -3.92 9.87
C LEU A 350 -22.24 -4.05 10.32
N LYS A 351 -22.58 -3.64 11.55
CA LYS A 351 -23.95 -3.60 12.05
C LYS A 351 -24.79 -2.58 11.26
N ASN A 352 -24.29 -1.38 11.04
CA ASN A 352 -24.97 -0.32 10.30
C ASN A 352 -25.16 -0.69 8.82
N ALA A 353 -24.17 -1.33 8.19
CA ALA A 353 -24.28 -1.85 6.83
C ALA A 353 -25.46 -2.83 6.69
N LYS A 354 -25.57 -3.82 7.58
CA LYS A 354 -26.69 -4.77 7.58
C LYS A 354 -28.05 -4.09 7.76
N THR A 355 -28.14 -3.13 8.68
CA THR A 355 -29.40 -2.40 8.96
C THR A 355 -29.85 -1.57 7.75
N LYS A 356 -28.94 -0.87 7.08
CA LYS A 356 -29.27 -0.06 5.90
C LYS A 356 -29.67 -0.93 4.71
N THR A 357 -28.99 -2.03 4.45
CA THR A 357 -29.39 -2.98 3.38
C THR A 357 -30.81 -3.51 3.59
N ILE A 358 -31.20 -3.83 4.82
CA ILE A 358 -32.57 -4.27 5.12
C ILE A 358 -33.58 -3.13 4.88
N SER A 359 -33.26 -1.91 5.31
CA SER A 359 -34.12 -0.73 5.09
C SER A 359 -34.31 -0.44 3.60
N ASP A 360 -33.24 -0.50 2.80
CA ASP A 360 -33.29 -0.24 1.36
C ASP A 360 -34.15 -1.31 0.64
N LEU A 361 -34.00 -2.59 0.98
CA LEU A 361 -34.83 -3.66 0.45
C LEU A 361 -36.31 -3.52 0.84
N GLN A 362 -36.60 -3.03 2.05
CA GLN A 362 -38.00 -2.76 2.46
C GLN A 362 -38.60 -1.58 1.68
N GLN A 363 -37.83 -0.52 1.43
CA GLN A 363 -38.30 0.62 0.63
C GLN A 363 -38.51 0.24 -0.84
N GLU A 364 -37.66 -0.60 -1.43
CA GLU A 364 -37.86 -1.12 -2.78
C GLU A 364 -39.12 -1.96 -2.88
N ASN A 365 -39.35 -2.87 -1.92
CA ASN A 365 -40.57 -3.70 -1.89
C ASN A 365 -41.86 -2.85 -1.77
N LEU A 366 -41.81 -1.74 -1.03
CA LEU A 366 -42.93 -0.82 -0.93
C LEU A 366 -43.23 -0.06 -2.24
N LYS A 367 -42.18 0.27 -3.02
CA LYS A 367 -42.33 0.90 -4.35
C LYS A 367 -42.91 -0.04 -5.41
N TRP A 368 -42.76 -1.36 -5.25
CA TRP A 368 -43.36 -2.34 -6.16
C TRP A 368 -44.83 -2.69 -5.80
N GLN A 369 -45.31 -2.26 -4.62
CA GLN A 369 -46.67 -2.49 -4.15
C GLN A 369 -47.60 -1.24 -4.32
N SER A 370 -47.03 -0.10 -4.74
CA SER A 370 -47.72 1.14 -5.07
C SER A 370 -47.81 1.34 -6.60
#